data_161cba8a9b7865a41bb7023919c80c86
#
_entry.id   161cba8a9b7865a41bb7023919c80c86
#
_cell.length_a   1.000
_cell.length_b   1.000
_cell.length_c   1.000
_cell.angle_alpha   90.00
_cell.angle_beta   90.00
_cell.angle_gamma   90.00
#
_symmetry.space_group_name_H-M   'P 1'
#
loop_
_entity.id
_entity.type
_entity.pdbx_description
1 polymer ?
#
loop_
_entity_poly.entity_id
_entity_poly.type
_entity_poly.pdbx_seq_one_letter_code
_entity_poly.pdbx_strand_id
1 'polypeptide(L)'
;MRYDYLIVGSGLFGATFAYRAKQAGKTCLVIDKRPHLGGNVYCEKTEGINVHKYGAHIFHTNNKEVWDFVNSLVPFNRYTNSPVANYHGELYNLPFNMNTFAQLWGVRTPDEAKAKIEEQRADVAAMLGGSEPRNLEEQALLLVGRDIYEKLIKEYTEKQWGRDCKDLPAFIIKRLPVRFVFDNNYFNDAFQGIPIGGYNVLIDKLLEGIDTRTNCDFFNLHYDPFIISTLSAASPLASFKQAAFALADKLVYTGPIDEYFDFRLGRLDWRTVTFKTRIEDTPNYQGNAVINYTSHDVPYTRVIEHKHFESFGQSVYDNPKTVISEEYSTEFQPGMEPYYPVNDDRNNSLADQYRALAAAEPNVHFGGRLAEYKYYDMDKVIERALNMEI
;
A
#
# COMPACT_ATOMS: atom_id res chain seq x y z
N MET A 1 -28.30 21.63 -3.35
CA MET A 1 -28.69 20.20 -3.49
C MET A 1 -28.03 19.46 -2.35
N ARG A 2 -28.71 18.58 -1.65
CA ARG A 2 -28.16 17.78 -0.55
C ARG A 2 -27.90 16.39 -1.05
N TYR A 3 -26.73 15.83 -0.76
CA TYR A 3 -26.32 14.49 -1.16
C TYR A 3 -26.78 13.43 -0.14
N ASP A 4 -26.96 12.20 -0.56
CA ASP A 4 -27.12 11.07 0.36
C ASP A 4 -25.81 10.82 1.13
N TYR A 5 -24.65 10.93 0.45
CA TYR A 5 -23.33 10.69 1.00
C TYR A 5 -22.33 11.78 0.67
N LEU A 6 -21.60 12.25 1.69
CA LEU A 6 -20.30 12.90 1.53
C LEU A 6 -19.21 11.86 1.77
N ILE A 7 -18.31 11.69 0.81
CA ILE A 7 -17.22 10.69 0.87
C ILE A 7 -15.89 11.45 0.94
N VAL A 8 -15.17 11.26 2.03
CA VAL A 8 -13.88 11.91 2.29
C VAL A 8 -12.74 10.96 1.91
N GLY A 9 -12.02 11.30 0.85
CA GLY A 9 -10.97 10.50 0.24
C GLY A 9 -11.44 9.76 -1.00
N SER A 10 -10.77 10.01 -2.13
CA SER A 10 -11.04 9.44 -3.45
C SER A 10 -10.18 8.20 -3.78
N GLY A 11 -9.51 7.61 -2.78
CA GLY A 11 -8.77 6.36 -2.95
C GLY A 11 -9.69 5.18 -3.26
N LEU A 12 -9.11 3.98 -3.44
CA LEU A 12 -9.86 2.77 -3.84
C LEU A 12 -11.09 2.51 -2.96
N PHE A 13 -11.02 2.75 -1.65
CA PHE A 13 -12.17 2.55 -0.77
C PHE A 13 -13.31 3.52 -1.10
N GLY A 14 -13.01 4.83 -1.05
CA GLY A 14 -14.02 5.88 -1.28
C GLY A 14 -14.61 5.81 -2.69
N ALA A 15 -13.78 5.58 -3.71
CA ALA A 15 -14.23 5.44 -5.09
C ALA A 15 -15.13 4.21 -5.29
N THR A 16 -14.78 3.05 -4.71
CA THR A 16 -15.59 1.83 -4.78
C THR A 16 -16.92 1.99 -4.04
N PHE A 17 -16.90 2.62 -2.86
CA PHE A 17 -18.13 2.91 -2.14
C PHE A 17 -19.05 3.85 -2.93
N ALA A 18 -18.49 4.94 -3.48
CA ALA A 18 -19.22 5.90 -4.31
C ALA A 18 -19.89 5.23 -5.53
N TYR A 19 -19.14 4.35 -6.21
CA TYR A 19 -19.67 3.54 -7.33
C TYR A 19 -20.88 2.72 -6.90
N ARG A 20 -20.80 1.98 -5.79
CA ARG A 20 -21.92 1.17 -5.29
C ARG A 20 -23.12 2.00 -4.86
N ALA A 21 -22.85 3.11 -4.16
CA ALA A 21 -23.90 4.02 -3.75
C ALA A 21 -24.67 4.57 -4.97
N LYS A 22 -23.97 4.96 -6.02
CA LYS A 22 -24.57 5.38 -7.28
C LYS A 22 -25.40 4.26 -7.92
N GLN A 23 -24.90 3.01 -7.96
CA GLN A 23 -25.66 1.86 -8.47
C GLN A 23 -26.93 1.60 -7.65
N ALA A 24 -26.93 1.95 -6.36
CA ALA A 24 -28.11 1.90 -5.49
C ALA A 24 -29.02 3.15 -5.62
N GLY A 25 -28.78 4.03 -6.60
CA GLY A 25 -29.58 5.24 -6.82
C GLY A 25 -29.30 6.39 -5.84
N LYS A 26 -28.18 6.35 -5.12
CA LYS A 26 -27.77 7.37 -4.18
C LYS A 26 -26.93 8.46 -4.83
N THR A 27 -27.05 9.68 -4.34
CA THR A 27 -26.24 10.83 -4.75
C THR A 27 -25.03 10.98 -3.82
N CYS A 28 -23.84 11.18 -4.42
CA CYS A 28 -22.58 11.28 -3.67
C CYS A 28 -21.80 12.52 -4.10
N LEU A 29 -21.15 13.16 -3.13
CA LEU A 29 -20.05 14.09 -3.33
C LEU A 29 -18.77 13.46 -2.78
N VAL A 30 -17.76 13.25 -3.63
CA VAL A 30 -16.44 12.77 -3.21
C VAL A 30 -15.47 13.94 -3.11
N ILE A 31 -14.87 14.15 -1.96
CA ILE A 31 -13.87 15.19 -1.75
C ILE A 31 -12.49 14.57 -1.47
N ASP A 32 -11.44 15.22 -1.95
CA ASP A 32 -10.06 14.84 -1.64
C ASP A 32 -9.21 16.09 -1.35
N LYS A 33 -8.35 16.02 -0.32
CA LYS A 33 -7.44 17.11 0.02
C LYS A 33 -6.35 17.33 -1.03
N ARG A 34 -6.00 16.28 -1.79
CA ARG A 34 -4.99 16.30 -2.85
C ARG A 34 -5.52 16.97 -4.13
N PRO A 35 -4.63 17.46 -5.01
CA PRO A 35 -5.02 18.05 -6.30
C PRO A 35 -5.46 17.03 -7.35
N HIS A 36 -5.51 15.75 -7.01
CA HIS A 36 -5.88 14.64 -7.89
C HIS A 36 -6.75 13.62 -7.14
N LEU A 37 -7.51 12.84 -7.89
CA LEU A 37 -8.26 11.68 -7.41
C LEU A 37 -7.36 10.44 -7.31
N GLY A 38 -7.85 9.35 -6.70
CA GLY A 38 -7.21 8.04 -6.66
C GLY A 38 -6.37 7.75 -5.42
N GLY A 39 -6.19 8.73 -4.51
CA GLY A 39 -5.43 8.48 -3.29
C GLY A 39 -4.01 7.97 -3.61
N ASN A 40 -3.57 6.90 -2.94
CA ASN A 40 -2.23 6.35 -3.14
C ASN A 40 -2.03 5.57 -4.46
N VAL A 41 -3.10 5.19 -5.16
CA VAL A 41 -2.96 4.52 -6.48
C VAL A 41 -2.83 5.49 -7.64
N TYR A 42 -2.85 6.79 -7.38
CA TYR A 42 -2.70 7.81 -8.43
C TYR A 42 -1.38 7.64 -9.20
N CYS A 43 -1.50 7.69 -10.52
CA CYS A 43 -0.37 7.67 -11.45
C CYS A 43 -0.19 9.05 -12.09
N GLU A 44 1.01 9.61 -11.99
CA GLU A 44 1.39 10.83 -12.68
C GLU A 44 1.99 10.49 -14.05
N LYS A 45 1.48 11.10 -15.13
CA LYS A 45 2.00 10.81 -16.47
C LYS A 45 3.24 11.65 -16.76
N THR A 46 4.41 11.00 -16.88
CA THR A 46 5.70 11.63 -17.14
C THR A 46 6.38 10.93 -18.31
N GLU A 47 6.81 11.66 -19.34
CA GLU A 47 7.42 11.11 -20.58
C GLU A 47 6.56 9.98 -21.22
N GLY A 48 5.24 10.06 -21.10
CA GLY A 48 4.33 9.02 -21.58
C GLY A 48 4.20 7.78 -20.68
N ILE A 49 4.93 7.72 -19.56
CA ILE A 49 4.95 6.61 -18.60
C ILE A 49 3.99 6.94 -17.44
N ASN A 50 3.21 5.97 -17.00
CA ASN A 50 2.38 6.08 -15.78
C ASN A 50 3.26 5.83 -14.56
N VAL A 51 3.67 6.91 -13.89
CA VAL A 51 4.49 6.88 -12.69
C VAL A 51 3.59 6.67 -11.47
N HIS A 52 3.75 5.57 -10.76
CA HIS A 52 3.05 5.31 -9.49
C HIS A 52 3.60 6.26 -8.42
N LYS A 53 2.93 7.40 -8.22
CA LYS A 53 3.45 8.54 -7.45
C LYS A 53 3.70 8.21 -5.98
N TYR A 54 2.95 7.29 -5.43
CA TYR A 54 2.98 6.91 -4.01
C TYR A 54 3.52 5.49 -3.79
N GLY A 55 4.40 5.02 -4.66
CA GLY A 55 5.03 3.71 -4.60
C GLY A 55 4.42 2.68 -5.54
N ALA A 56 5.12 1.56 -5.69
CA ALA A 56 4.68 0.47 -6.55
C ALA A 56 3.36 -0.13 -6.05
N HIS A 57 2.32 -0.03 -6.84
CA HIS A 57 1.02 -0.64 -6.59
C HIS A 57 0.78 -1.73 -7.62
N ILE A 58 0.75 -2.98 -7.18
CA ILE A 58 0.46 -4.15 -8.01
C ILE A 58 -0.81 -4.78 -7.47
N PHE A 59 -1.85 -4.87 -8.31
CA PHE A 59 -3.09 -5.52 -7.91
C PHE A 59 -2.91 -7.03 -7.92
N HIS A 60 -3.28 -7.70 -6.85
CA HIS A 60 -3.28 -9.17 -6.73
C HIS A 60 -4.41 -9.62 -5.81
N THR A 61 -4.96 -10.80 -6.05
CA THR A 61 -6.03 -11.35 -5.23
C THR A 61 -6.26 -12.84 -5.51
N ASN A 62 -6.76 -13.55 -4.51
CA ASN A 62 -7.39 -14.87 -4.65
C ASN A 62 -8.93 -14.77 -4.75
N ASN A 63 -9.50 -13.59 -4.48
CA ASN A 63 -10.93 -13.38 -4.55
C ASN A 63 -11.36 -13.12 -6.00
N LYS A 64 -11.97 -14.15 -6.61
CA LYS A 64 -12.43 -14.06 -8.01
C LYS A 64 -13.51 -12.98 -8.21
N GLU A 65 -14.37 -12.74 -7.23
CA GLU A 65 -15.42 -11.73 -7.33
C GLU A 65 -14.81 -10.31 -7.43
N VAL A 66 -13.79 -10.05 -6.61
CA VAL A 66 -13.05 -8.78 -6.64
C VAL A 66 -12.29 -8.64 -7.96
N TRP A 67 -11.65 -9.72 -8.44
CA TRP A 67 -10.97 -9.73 -9.74
C TRP A 67 -11.92 -9.44 -10.90
N ASP A 68 -13.05 -10.14 -10.95
CA ASP A 68 -14.07 -9.95 -11.98
C ASP A 68 -14.65 -8.53 -11.92
N PHE A 69 -14.87 -8.01 -10.71
CA PHE A 69 -15.35 -6.63 -10.52
C PHE A 69 -14.41 -5.61 -11.14
N VAL A 70 -13.12 -5.61 -10.79
CA VAL A 70 -12.17 -4.62 -11.33
C VAL A 70 -11.97 -4.78 -12.84
N ASN A 71 -11.96 -6.02 -13.36
CA ASN A 71 -11.86 -6.29 -14.80
C ASN A 71 -13.13 -5.94 -15.59
N SER A 72 -14.30 -5.88 -14.94
CA SER A 72 -15.52 -5.38 -15.57
C SER A 72 -15.48 -3.88 -15.83
N LEU A 73 -14.67 -3.15 -15.09
CA LEU A 73 -14.50 -1.71 -15.20
C LEU A 73 -13.41 -1.34 -16.22
N VAL A 74 -12.23 -1.97 -16.07
CA VAL A 74 -11.07 -1.75 -16.94
C VAL A 74 -10.29 -3.06 -17.11
N PRO A 75 -9.70 -3.34 -18.29
CA PRO A 75 -8.88 -4.53 -18.46
C PRO A 75 -7.55 -4.40 -17.71
N PHE A 76 -7.07 -5.52 -17.16
CA PHE A 76 -5.76 -5.62 -16.54
C PHE A 76 -4.76 -6.31 -17.48
N ASN A 77 -3.50 -5.91 -17.40
CA ASN A 77 -2.43 -6.53 -18.15
C ASN A 77 -1.89 -7.80 -17.45
N ARG A 78 -0.88 -8.43 -18.04
CA ARG A 78 -0.26 -9.66 -17.55
C ARG A 78 0.91 -9.44 -16.60
N TYR A 79 1.04 -8.28 -15.98
CA TYR A 79 2.19 -8.00 -15.10
C TYR A 79 2.25 -9.02 -13.97
N THR A 80 3.43 -9.64 -13.83
CA THR A 80 3.74 -10.56 -12.74
C THR A 80 4.85 -9.94 -11.90
N ASN A 81 4.59 -9.74 -10.61
CA ASN A 81 5.55 -9.13 -9.72
C ASN A 81 6.70 -10.09 -9.41
N SER A 82 7.89 -9.77 -9.90
CA SER A 82 9.11 -10.57 -9.72
C SER A 82 10.27 -9.65 -9.32
N PRO A 83 10.26 -9.11 -8.08
CA PRO A 83 11.31 -8.20 -7.63
C PRO A 83 12.65 -8.92 -7.52
N VAL A 84 13.73 -8.13 -7.62
CA VAL A 84 15.09 -8.57 -7.43
C VAL A 84 15.69 -7.86 -6.22
N ALA A 85 16.47 -8.56 -5.42
CA ALA A 85 17.27 -7.96 -4.35
C ALA A 85 18.68 -7.66 -4.88
N ASN A 86 19.21 -6.48 -4.50
CA ASN A 86 20.60 -6.09 -4.69
C ASN A 86 21.26 -5.96 -3.31
N TYR A 87 22.26 -6.82 -3.07
CA TYR A 87 23.10 -6.78 -1.87
C TYR A 87 24.54 -6.54 -2.30
N HIS A 88 25.09 -5.34 -2.10
CA HIS A 88 26.46 -4.94 -2.50
C HIS A 88 26.78 -5.22 -3.98
N GLY A 89 25.78 -5.11 -4.88
CA GLY A 89 25.92 -5.42 -6.30
C GLY A 89 25.65 -6.87 -6.69
N GLU A 90 25.49 -7.78 -5.73
CA GLU A 90 25.04 -9.15 -5.98
C GLU A 90 23.52 -9.15 -6.14
N LEU A 91 23.01 -9.79 -7.20
CA LEU A 91 21.58 -9.83 -7.52
C LEU A 91 20.97 -11.18 -7.15
N TYR A 92 19.82 -11.15 -6.48
CA TYR A 92 19.10 -12.35 -6.03
C TYR A 92 17.60 -12.23 -6.37
N ASN A 93 17.02 -13.32 -6.86
CA ASN A 93 15.57 -13.37 -7.11
C ASN A 93 14.78 -13.38 -5.79
N LEU A 94 13.61 -12.73 -5.82
CA LEU A 94 12.61 -12.76 -4.76
C LEU A 94 11.26 -13.28 -5.33
N PRO A 95 10.39 -13.89 -4.49
CA PRO A 95 10.60 -14.27 -3.09
C PRO A 95 11.68 -15.34 -2.97
N PHE A 96 12.03 -15.75 -1.72
CA PHE A 96 13.03 -16.80 -1.52
C PHE A 96 12.55 -18.11 -2.14
N ASN A 97 13.19 -18.51 -3.22
CA ASN A 97 12.84 -19.69 -4.01
C ASN A 97 14.11 -20.40 -4.54
N MET A 98 13.95 -21.45 -5.32
CA MET A 98 15.09 -22.22 -5.82
C MET A 98 16.07 -21.38 -6.65
N ASN A 99 15.62 -20.30 -7.35
CA ASN A 99 16.56 -19.38 -8.02
C ASN A 99 17.42 -18.63 -6.99
N THR A 100 16.82 -18.14 -5.90
CA THR A 100 17.55 -17.47 -4.81
C THR A 100 18.59 -18.42 -4.19
N PHE A 101 18.17 -19.66 -3.89
CA PHE A 101 19.06 -20.64 -3.27
C PHE A 101 20.18 -21.10 -4.19
N ALA A 102 19.91 -21.26 -5.48
CA ALA A 102 20.93 -21.55 -6.48
C ALA A 102 21.94 -20.40 -6.62
N GLN A 103 21.48 -19.16 -6.60
CA GLN A 103 22.33 -17.97 -6.65
C GLN A 103 23.22 -17.83 -5.40
N LEU A 104 22.65 -18.09 -4.20
CA LEU A 104 23.39 -17.97 -2.94
C LEU A 104 24.38 -19.13 -2.71
N TRP A 105 23.97 -20.35 -2.99
CA TRP A 105 24.66 -21.56 -2.53
C TRP A 105 25.07 -22.52 -3.65
N GLY A 106 24.67 -22.26 -4.89
CA GLY A 106 24.97 -23.16 -6.02
C GLY A 106 24.19 -24.49 -5.97
N VAL A 107 23.18 -24.60 -5.12
CA VAL A 107 22.34 -25.79 -4.99
C VAL A 107 21.43 -25.98 -6.21
N ARG A 108 21.09 -27.22 -6.53
CA ARG A 108 20.34 -27.58 -7.73
C ARG A 108 19.00 -28.26 -7.44
N THR A 109 18.86 -28.83 -6.24
CA THR A 109 17.67 -29.59 -5.84
C THR A 109 17.03 -28.99 -4.58
N PRO A 110 15.71 -29.21 -4.38
CA PRO A 110 15.03 -28.82 -3.15
C PRO A 110 15.64 -29.39 -1.89
N ASP A 111 16.13 -30.65 -1.95
CA ASP A 111 16.70 -31.31 -0.77
C ASP A 111 18.06 -30.70 -0.37
N GLU A 112 18.90 -30.34 -1.35
CA GLU A 112 20.14 -29.58 -1.10
C GLU A 112 19.84 -28.22 -0.45
N ALA A 113 18.84 -27.48 -0.94
CA ALA A 113 18.45 -26.20 -0.39
C ALA A 113 17.90 -26.34 1.05
N LYS A 114 17.06 -27.33 1.31
CA LYS A 114 16.55 -27.62 2.66
C LYS A 114 17.68 -27.98 3.60
N ALA A 115 18.60 -28.87 3.17
CA ALA A 115 19.76 -29.28 3.99
C ALA A 115 20.62 -28.04 4.36
N LYS A 116 20.81 -27.11 3.42
CA LYS A 116 21.55 -25.87 3.68
C LYS A 116 20.87 -24.96 4.69
N ILE A 117 19.56 -24.83 4.61
CA ILE A 117 18.76 -24.05 5.60
C ILE A 117 18.83 -24.74 6.97
N GLU A 118 18.68 -26.07 7.02
CA GLU A 118 18.78 -26.83 8.28
C GLU A 118 20.15 -26.66 8.94
N GLU A 119 21.25 -26.75 8.15
CA GLU A 119 22.61 -26.51 8.65
C GLU A 119 22.71 -25.13 9.31
N GLN A 120 22.22 -24.07 8.64
CA GLN A 120 22.38 -22.71 9.10
C GLN A 120 21.47 -22.29 10.28
N ARG A 121 20.33 -22.96 10.43
CA ARG A 121 19.41 -22.69 11.55
C ARG A 121 19.68 -23.52 12.81
N ALA A 122 20.56 -24.51 12.73
CA ALA A 122 20.80 -25.45 13.84
C ALA A 122 21.15 -24.76 15.15
N ASP A 123 22.02 -23.75 15.11
CA ASP A 123 22.45 -23.02 16.32
C ASP A 123 21.29 -22.26 16.96
N VAL A 124 20.48 -21.56 16.18
CA VAL A 124 19.32 -20.80 16.70
C VAL A 124 18.23 -21.75 17.18
N ALA A 125 18.00 -22.86 16.49
CA ALA A 125 17.05 -23.88 16.93
C ALA A 125 17.47 -24.52 18.26
N ALA A 126 18.76 -24.81 18.43
CA ALA A 126 19.30 -25.30 19.70
C ALA A 126 19.17 -24.26 20.82
N MET A 127 19.46 -23.00 20.55
CA MET A 127 19.33 -21.89 21.52
C MET A 127 17.88 -21.72 21.99
N LEU A 128 16.93 -21.84 21.09
CA LEU A 128 15.49 -21.69 21.41
C LEU A 128 14.93 -22.92 22.16
N GLY A 129 15.53 -24.11 21.98
CA GLY A 129 15.13 -25.32 22.70
C GLY A 129 13.65 -25.69 22.50
N GLY A 130 13.05 -25.34 21.36
CA GLY A 130 11.64 -25.53 21.05
C GLY A 130 10.71 -24.39 21.49
N SER A 131 11.25 -23.30 22.05
CA SER A 131 10.51 -22.08 22.37
C SER A 131 10.21 -21.29 21.09
N GLU A 132 9.12 -20.51 21.13
CA GLU A 132 8.80 -19.57 20.02
C GLU A 132 9.86 -18.45 19.91
N PRO A 133 10.18 -17.99 18.69
CA PRO A 133 11.05 -16.85 18.47
C PRO A 133 10.52 -15.59 19.15
N ARG A 134 11.37 -14.86 19.83
CA ARG A 134 11.02 -13.66 20.60
C ARG A 134 10.98 -12.39 19.75
N ASN A 135 11.73 -12.37 18.66
CA ASN A 135 11.92 -11.20 17.80
C ASN A 135 12.09 -11.61 16.34
N LEU A 136 12.17 -10.61 15.46
CA LEU A 136 12.29 -10.80 14.02
C LEU A 136 13.58 -11.52 13.61
N GLU A 137 14.72 -11.22 14.26
CA GLU A 137 16.00 -11.88 13.95
C GLU A 137 15.92 -13.38 14.19
N GLU A 138 15.46 -13.81 15.39
CA GLU A 138 15.30 -15.22 15.72
C GLU A 138 14.34 -15.93 14.77
N GLN A 139 13.21 -15.27 14.42
CA GLN A 139 12.23 -15.81 13.47
C GLN A 139 12.84 -15.94 12.06
N ALA A 140 13.61 -14.98 11.60
CA ALA A 140 14.24 -15.01 10.28
C ALA A 140 15.31 -16.12 10.21
N LEU A 141 16.22 -16.18 11.19
CA LEU A 141 17.25 -17.21 11.27
C LEU A 141 16.64 -18.61 11.28
N LEU A 142 15.54 -18.80 12.02
CA LEU A 142 14.83 -20.08 12.07
C LEU A 142 14.14 -20.44 10.76
N LEU A 143 13.65 -19.43 10.02
CA LEU A 143 12.88 -19.62 8.79
C LEU A 143 13.78 -19.89 7.57
N VAL A 144 14.85 -19.10 7.39
CA VAL A 144 15.63 -19.06 6.15
C VAL A 144 17.14 -19.27 6.33
N GLY A 145 17.63 -19.33 7.56
CA GLY A 145 19.05 -19.45 7.86
C GLY A 145 19.81 -18.10 7.82
N ARG A 146 21.11 -18.17 8.18
CA ARG A 146 21.94 -17.00 8.39
C ARG A 146 22.22 -16.19 7.12
N ASP A 147 22.59 -16.85 6.02
CA ASP A 147 23.01 -16.16 4.80
C ASP A 147 21.88 -15.32 4.21
N ILE A 148 20.67 -15.87 4.16
CA ILE A 148 19.49 -15.13 3.68
C ILE A 148 19.12 -14.02 4.65
N TYR A 149 19.17 -14.28 5.95
CA TYR A 149 18.91 -13.26 6.96
C TYR A 149 19.87 -12.08 6.82
N GLU A 150 21.18 -12.33 6.80
CA GLU A 150 22.18 -11.27 6.75
C GLU A 150 22.17 -10.50 5.43
N LYS A 151 22.05 -11.19 4.28
CA LYS A 151 22.13 -10.55 2.97
C LYS A 151 20.81 -9.91 2.52
N LEU A 152 19.67 -10.54 2.81
CA LEU A 152 18.42 -10.18 2.14
C LEU A 152 17.31 -9.64 3.07
N ILE A 153 17.48 -9.80 4.40
CA ILE A 153 16.43 -9.43 5.35
C ILE A 153 16.90 -8.33 6.30
N LYS A 154 18.02 -8.53 6.98
CA LYS A 154 18.43 -7.72 8.13
C LYS A 154 18.43 -6.24 7.83
N GLU A 155 19.37 -5.76 7.05
CA GLU A 155 19.57 -4.33 6.81
C GLU A 155 18.42 -3.69 6.01
N TYR A 156 17.75 -4.47 5.12
CA TYR A 156 16.53 -4.02 4.46
C TYR A 156 15.40 -3.72 5.47
N THR A 157 15.19 -4.63 6.41
CA THR A 157 14.17 -4.49 7.45
C THR A 157 14.52 -3.35 8.40
N GLU A 158 15.78 -3.23 8.79
CA GLU A 158 16.26 -2.14 9.64
C GLU A 158 16.07 -0.77 8.98
N LYS A 159 16.35 -0.63 7.68
CA LYS A 159 16.02 0.58 6.91
C LYS A 159 14.52 0.86 6.88
N GLN A 160 13.71 -0.19 6.65
CA GLN A 160 12.26 -0.04 6.53
C GLN A 160 11.61 0.37 7.84
N TRP A 161 12.07 -0.19 8.97
CA TRP A 161 11.47 0.04 10.29
C TRP A 161 12.20 1.06 11.15
N GLY A 162 13.46 1.41 10.80
CA GLY A 162 14.29 2.34 11.58
C GLY A 162 14.69 1.76 12.94
N ARG A 163 14.70 0.43 13.10
CA ARG A 163 15.01 -0.28 14.35
C ARG A 163 15.77 -1.56 14.04
N ASP A 164 16.59 -2.02 14.97
CA ASP A 164 17.28 -3.30 14.88
C ASP A 164 16.28 -4.46 14.80
N CYS A 165 16.61 -5.51 14.03
CA CYS A 165 15.75 -6.70 13.90
C CYS A 165 15.47 -7.40 15.24
N LYS A 166 16.35 -7.23 16.24
CA LYS A 166 16.18 -7.75 17.61
C LYS A 166 15.06 -7.05 18.38
N ASP A 167 14.76 -5.81 18.01
CA ASP A 167 13.74 -4.98 18.65
C ASP A 167 12.41 -5.01 17.92
N LEU A 168 12.32 -5.78 16.83
CA LEU A 168 11.12 -5.94 16.03
C LEU A 168 10.39 -7.24 16.36
N PRO A 169 9.04 -7.23 16.38
CA PRO A 169 8.25 -8.44 16.64
C PRO A 169 8.44 -9.54 15.58
N ALA A 170 8.49 -10.79 16.02
CA ALA A 170 8.66 -11.96 15.14
C ALA A 170 7.58 -12.08 14.04
N PHE A 171 6.35 -11.61 14.30
CA PHE A 171 5.24 -11.77 13.37
C PHE A 171 5.45 -11.02 12.04
N ILE A 172 6.27 -9.97 12.00
CA ILE A 172 6.54 -9.15 10.80
C ILE A 172 7.02 -10.02 9.64
N ILE A 173 7.86 -11.03 9.92
CA ILE A 173 8.46 -11.89 8.91
C ILE A 173 7.84 -13.30 8.85
N LYS A 174 6.94 -13.63 9.76
CA LYS A 174 6.35 -14.97 9.87
C LYS A 174 5.66 -15.45 8.58
N ARG A 175 5.20 -14.52 7.74
CA ARG A 175 4.50 -14.80 6.48
C ARG A 175 5.38 -14.73 5.24
N LEU A 176 6.68 -14.55 5.40
CA LEU A 176 7.59 -14.46 4.26
C LEU A 176 7.57 -15.77 3.46
N PRO A 177 7.27 -15.74 2.15
CA PRO A 177 7.19 -16.96 1.37
C PRO A 177 8.58 -17.56 1.14
N VAL A 178 8.71 -18.84 1.48
CA VAL A 178 9.88 -19.68 1.19
C VAL A 178 9.41 -20.84 0.33
N ARG A 179 9.95 -20.99 -0.88
CA ARG A 179 9.47 -21.93 -1.87
C ARG A 179 10.60 -22.81 -2.39
N PHE A 180 10.41 -24.11 -2.37
CA PHE A 180 11.36 -25.09 -2.93
C PHE A 180 11.02 -25.46 -4.38
N VAL A 181 10.63 -24.46 -5.15
CA VAL A 181 10.36 -24.51 -6.60
C VAL A 181 11.01 -23.32 -7.30
N PHE A 182 11.25 -23.39 -8.61
CA PHE A 182 11.74 -22.29 -9.41
C PHE A 182 10.56 -21.39 -9.83
N ASP A 183 10.16 -20.49 -8.93
CA ASP A 183 9.05 -19.57 -9.17
C ASP A 183 9.38 -18.18 -8.60
N ASN A 184 9.58 -17.21 -9.48
CA ASN A 184 9.88 -15.82 -9.14
C ASN A 184 8.62 -14.95 -8.97
N ASN A 185 7.41 -15.51 -9.12
CA ASN A 185 6.20 -14.77 -8.83
C ASN A 185 6.13 -14.46 -7.33
N TYR A 186 6.17 -13.17 -6.97
CA TYR A 186 6.20 -12.75 -5.57
C TYR A 186 4.93 -13.14 -4.80
N PHE A 187 3.79 -13.01 -5.45
CA PHE A 187 2.50 -13.33 -4.84
C PHE A 187 2.12 -14.81 -5.00
N ASN A 188 1.36 -15.32 -4.04
CA ASN A 188 0.75 -16.66 -4.12
C ASN A 188 -0.67 -16.61 -4.72
N ASP A 189 -1.14 -15.40 -5.07
CA ASP A 189 -2.50 -15.18 -5.52
C ASP A 189 -2.72 -15.64 -6.96
N ALA A 190 -3.92 -16.14 -7.22
CA ALA A 190 -4.31 -16.67 -8.53
C ALA A 190 -4.38 -15.57 -9.62
N PHE A 191 -4.65 -14.33 -9.23
CA PHE A 191 -4.82 -13.21 -10.13
C PHE A 191 -3.89 -12.07 -9.73
N GLN A 192 -3.26 -11.43 -10.73
CA GLN A 192 -2.49 -10.22 -10.56
C GLN A 192 -2.36 -9.46 -11.87
N GLY A 193 -2.08 -8.16 -11.80
CA GLY A 193 -1.87 -7.31 -12.96
C GLY A 193 -1.92 -5.83 -12.62
N ILE A 194 -1.77 -5.01 -13.65
CA ILE A 194 -1.89 -3.55 -13.59
C ILE A 194 -3.02 -3.14 -14.55
N PRO A 195 -3.90 -2.19 -14.20
CA PRO A 195 -4.89 -1.67 -15.14
C PRO A 195 -4.18 -1.12 -16.39
N ILE A 196 -4.64 -1.49 -17.57
CA ILE A 196 -4.09 -0.97 -18.83
C ILE A 196 -4.37 0.54 -18.90
N GLY A 197 -3.30 1.35 -19.00
CA GLY A 197 -3.37 2.80 -18.95
C GLY A 197 -3.21 3.40 -17.55
N GLY A 198 -2.84 2.57 -16.55
CA GLY A 198 -2.59 2.96 -15.16
C GLY A 198 -3.85 2.99 -14.30
N TYR A 199 -3.67 3.19 -12.98
CA TYR A 199 -4.77 3.15 -12.02
C TYR A 199 -5.78 4.30 -12.16
N ASN A 200 -5.38 5.44 -12.77
CA ASN A 200 -6.30 6.57 -12.94
C ASN A 200 -7.53 6.17 -13.75
N VAL A 201 -7.38 5.31 -14.78
CA VAL A 201 -8.52 4.86 -15.58
C VAL A 201 -9.53 4.02 -14.77
N LEU A 202 -9.06 3.26 -13.78
CA LEU A 202 -9.93 2.53 -12.86
C LEU A 202 -10.70 3.49 -11.95
N ILE A 203 -10.01 4.49 -11.39
CA ILE A 203 -10.63 5.52 -10.54
C ILE A 203 -11.66 6.34 -11.34
N ASP A 204 -11.32 6.74 -12.57
CA ASP A 204 -12.22 7.48 -13.45
C ASP A 204 -13.50 6.68 -13.73
N LYS A 205 -13.38 5.36 -13.93
CA LYS A 205 -14.55 4.48 -14.12
C LYS A 205 -15.39 4.32 -12.86
N LEU A 206 -14.76 4.19 -11.70
CA LEU A 206 -15.46 4.11 -10.42
C LEU A 206 -16.22 5.40 -10.10
N LEU A 207 -15.67 6.55 -10.46
CA LEU A 207 -16.25 7.87 -10.17
C LEU A 207 -17.03 8.47 -11.33
N GLU A 208 -17.22 7.76 -12.45
CA GLU A 208 -17.93 8.26 -13.62
C GLU A 208 -19.36 8.73 -13.28
N GLY A 209 -19.63 10.04 -13.54
CA GLY A 209 -20.92 10.67 -13.24
C GLY A 209 -21.25 10.80 -11.75
N ILE A 210 -20.24 10.86 -10.90
CA ILE A 210 -20.31 11.19 -9.48
C ILE A 210 -19.64 12.56 -9.28
N ASP A 211 -20.23 13.42 -8.49
CA ASP A 211 -19.66 14.73 -8.20
C ASP A 211 -18.37 14.57 -7.38
N THR A 212 -17.29 15.15 -7.87
CA THR A 212 -15.97 15.08 -7.23
C THR A 212 -15.35 16.44 -7.02
N ARG A 213 -14.55 16.60 -5.96
CA ARG A 213 -13.82 17.84 -5.69
C ARG A 213 -12.45 17.54 -5.09
N THR A 214 -11.42 17.97 -5.79
CA THR A 214 -10.02 17.95 -5.33
C THR A 214 -9.65 19.27 -4.64
N ASN A 215 -8.47 19.32 -3.97
CA ASN A 215 -8.04 20.46 -3.17
C ASN A 215 -9.09 20.86 -2.12
N CYS A 216 -9.84 19.91 -1.60
CA CYS A 216 -10.90 20.12 -0.63
C CYS A 216 -10.59 19.33 0.64
N ASP A 217 -10.06 20.02 1.63
CA ASP A 217 -9.72 19.43 2.92
C ASP A 217 -10.96 19.35 3.81
N PHE A 218 -11.29 18.14 4.27
CA PHE A 218 -12.42 17.87 5.13
C PHE A 218 -12.44 18.71 6.42
N PHE A 219 -11.30 18.90 7.05
CA PHE A 219 -11.19 19.68 8.29
C PHE A 219 -11.36 21.17 8.08
N ASN A 220 -11.15 21.64 6.85
CA ASN A 220 -11.35 23.03 6.43
C ASN A 220 -12.66 23.25 5.65
N LEU A 221 -13.53 22.25 5.60
CA LEU A 221 -14.76 22.27 4.80
C LEU A 221 -15.66 23.48 5.05
N HIS A 222 -15.75 23.95 6.30
CA HIS A 222 -16.52 25.11 6.72
C HIS A 222 -15.95 26.46 6.27
N TYR A 223 -14.71 26.47 5.74
CA TYR A 223 -14.08 27.62 5.10
C TYR A 223 -14.01 27.51 3.57
N ASP A 224 -14.38 26.36 2.98
CA ASP A 224 -14.34 26.18 1.53
C ASP A 224 -15.39 27.07 0.84
N PRO A 225 -14.99 28.00 -0.07
CA PRO A 225 -15.92 28.97 -0.68
C PRO A 225 -17.04 28.30 -1.50
N PHE A 226 -16.74 27.18 -2.16
CA PHE A 226 -17.76 26.44 -2.91
C PHE A 226 -18.78 25.82 -1.97
N ILE A 227 -18.32 25.20 -0.89
CA ILE A 227 -19.20 24.59 0.12
C ILE A 227 -20.09 25.64 0.74
N ILE A 228 -19.54 26.77 1.14
CA ILE A 228 -20.28 27.90 1.70
C ILE A 228 -21.34 28.38 0.70
N SER A 229 -20.99 28.56 -0.56
CA SER A 229 -21.93 29.01 -1.60
C SER A 229 -23.03 27.98 -1.90
N THR A 230 -22.68 26.70 -1.86
CA THR A 230 -23.63 25.60 -2.11
C THR A 230 -24.68 25.50 -1.02
N LEU A 231 -24.28 25.74 0.23
CA LEU A 231 -25.16 25.59 1.38
C LEU A 231 -26.10 26.79 1.58
N SER A 232 -25.86 27.92 0.89
CA SER A 232 -26.65 29.17 1.08
C SER A 232 -26.86 29.52 2.55
N ALA A 233 -25.88 29.22 3.40
CA ALA A 233 -26.00 29.32 4.85
C ALA A 233 -26.15 30.79 5.26
N ALA A 234 -27.21 31.11 5.96
CA ALA A 234 -27.47 32.41 6.49
C ALA A 234 -26.51 32.80 7.65
N SER A 235 -25.74 31.84 8.16
CA SER A 235 -24.74 32.02 9.22
C SER A 235 -23.49 31.17 8.94
N PRO A 236 -22.31 31.63 9.37
CA PRO A 236 -21.08 30.85 9.25
C PRO A 236 -21.24 29.51 9.97
N LEU A 237 -20.76 28.43 9.32
CA LEU A 237 -20.73 27.10 9.92
C LEU A 237 -19.64 27.07 11.00
N ALA A 238 -19.95 26.53 12.17
CA ALA A 238 -19.03 26.57 13.32
C ALA A 238 -17.98 25.43 13.27
N SER A 239 -18.19 24.42 12.43
CA SER A 239 -17.24 23.27 12.34
C SER A 239 -17.37 22.51 11.01
N PHE A 240 -16.32 21.77 10.69
CA PHE A 240 -16.30 20.86 9.52
C PHE A 240 -17.44 19.82 9.59
N LYS A 241 -17.76 19.30 10.78
CA LYS A 241 -18.88 18.34 10.97
C LYS A 241 -20.23 18.96 10.61
N GLN A 242 -20.47 20.21 11.03
CA GLN A 242 -21.69 20.92 10.62
C GLN A 242 -21.75 21.12 9.10
N ALA A 243 -20.63 21.49 8.48
CA ALA A 243 -20.55 21.62 7.03
C ALA A 243 -20.83 20.29 6.32
N ALA A 244 -20.24 19.20 6.79
CA ALA A 244 -20.44 17.85 6.24
C ALA A 244 -21.91 17.42 6.28
N PHE A 245 -22.56 17.54 7.43
CA PHE A 245 -23.98 17.15 7.60
C PHE A 245 -24.98 18.17 7.04
N ALA A 246 -24.56 19.37 6.71
CA ALA A 246 -25.34 20.27 5.88
C ALA A 246 -25.30 19.88 4.40
N LEU A 247 -24.21 19.27 3.93
CA LEU A 247 -24.03 18.80 2.55
C LEU A 247 -24.70 17.44 2.29
N ALA A 248 -24.63 16.52 3.26
CA ALA A 248 -25.07 15.13 3.07
C ALA A 248 -25.75 14.55 4.31
N ASP A 249 -26.54 13.50 4.10
CA ASP A 249 -27.22 12.77 5.18
C ASP A 249 -26.26 11.85 5.94
N LYS A 250 -25.31 11.23 5.24
CA LYS A 250 -24.30 10.33 5.79
C LYS A 250 -22.90 10.73 5.33
N LEU A 251 -21.92 10.38 6.14
CA LEU A 251 -20.50 10.60 5.88
C LEU A 251 -19.79 9.25 5.72
N VAL A 252 -18.95 9.12 4.70
CA VAL A 252 -17.95 8.04 4.58
C VAL A 252 -16.57 8.66 4.77
N TYR A 253 -15.89 8.30 5.86
CA TYR A 253 -14.61 8.87 6.20
C TYR A 253 -13.49 7.85 6.01
N THR A 254 -12.50 8.18 5.17
CA THR A 254 -11.37 7.29 4.86
C THR A 254 -10.01 7.81 5.36
N GLY A 255 -9.99 8.97 6.03
CA GLY A 255 -8.79 9.55 6.64
C GLY A 255 -8.39 8.88 7.96
N PRO A 256 -7.30 9.34 8.60
CA PRO A 256 -6.88 8.80 9.90
C PRO A 256 -7.97 8.93 10.97
N ILE A 257 -8.28 7.82 11.65
CA ILE A 257 -9.37 7.78 12.63
C ILE A 257 -9.13 8.71 13.83
N ASP A 258 -7.91 8.80 14.30
CA ASP A 258 -7.52 9.68 15.41
C ASP A 258 -7.68 11.16 15.05
N GLU A 259 -7.40 11.54 13.80
CA GLU A 259 -7.58 12.90 13.29
C GLU A 259 -9.07 13.31 13.25
N TYR A 260 -9.97 12.38 12.88
CA TYR A 260 -11.41 12.64 12.92
C TYR A 260 -11.91 13.01 14.33
N PHE A 261 -11.29 12.45 15.35
CA PHE A 261 -11.60 12.71 16.76
C PHE A 261 -10.67 13.74 17.41
N ASP A 262 -9.97 14.57 16.60
CA ASP A 262 -9.09 15.64 17.08
C ASP A 262 -8.01 15.11 18.05
N PHE A 263 -7.51 13.89 17.80
CA PHE A 263 -6.48 13.23 18.59
C PHE A 263 -6.75 13.14 20.11
N ARG A 264 -8.02 13.21 20.53
CA ARG A 264 -8.42 13.34 21.95
C ARG A 264 -8.00 12.19 22.87
N LEU A 265 -7.64 11.02 22.30
CA LEU A 265 -7.09 9.88 23.03
C LEU A 265 -5.59 9.74 22.83
N GLY A 266 -4.97 10.59 22.00
CA GLY A 266 -3.58 10.54 21.59
C GLY A 266 -3.43 10.17 20.12
N ARG A 267 -2.22 10.33 19.59
CA ARG A 267 -1.91 10.03 18.19
C ARG A 267 -1.57 8.57 18.00
N LEU A 268 -2.06 8.01 16.91
CA LEU A 268 -1.64 6.71 16.39
C LEU A 268 -0.34 6.88 15.61
N ASP A 269 0.57 5.94 15.76
CA ASP A 269 1.88 5.99 15.09
C ASP A 269 1.80 5.36 13.70
N TRP A 270 2.53 5.95 12.76
CA TRP A 270 2.61 5.51 11.38
C TRP A 270 4.06 5.43 10.91
N ARG A 271 4.30 4.58 9.95
CA ARG A 271 5.49 4.68 9.09
C ARG A 271 5.08 5.36 7.79
N THR A 272 6.04 6.08 7.20
CA THR A 272 5.83 6.72 5.90
C THR A 272 6.97 6.41 4.94
N VAL A 273 6.73 6.67 3.67
CA VAL A 273 7.74 6.60 2.60
C VAL A 273 7.77 7.91 1.82
N THR A 274 8.95 8.26 1.37
CA THR A 274 9.17 9.40 0.46
C THR A 274 9.86 8.91 -0.81
N PHE A 275 9.69 9.65 -1.90
CA PHE A 275 10.19 9.26 -3.21
C PHE A 275 11.05 10.36 -3.81
N LYS A 276 12.20 9.96 -4.41
CA LYS A 276 12.95 10.81 -5.32
C LYS A 276 12.79 10.27 -6.72
N THR A 277 11.98 10.95 -7.51
CA THR A 277 11.67 10.57 -8.88
C THR A 277 12.50 11.36 -9.86
N ARG A 278 13.06 10.68 -10.87
CA ARG A 278 13.82 11.31 -11.95
C ARG A 278 13.63 10.60 -13.29
N ILE A 279 13.88 11.34 -14.35
CA ILE A 279 13.89 10.85 -15.72
C ILE A 279 15.32 10.41 -16.06
N GLU A 280 15.46 9.27 -16.69
CA GLU A 280 16.73 8.75 -17.20
C GLU A 280 16.70 8.70 -18.73
N ASP A 281 17.78 9.18 -19.37
CA ASP A 281 17.96 9.16 -20.82
C ASP A 281 18.46 7.77 -21.29
N THR A 282 17.75 6.74 -20.93
CA THR A 282 17.96 5.37 -21.35
C THR A 282 16.60 4.66 -21.47
N PRO A 283 16.43 3.78 -22.44
CA PRO A 283 15.16 3.04 -22.58
C PRO A 283 14.94 2.01 -21.47
N ASN A 284 16.01 1.56 -20.80
CA ASN A 284 15.95 0.52 -19.77
C ASN A 284 17.07 0.76 -18.77
N TYR A 285 16.73 1.15 -17.54
CA TYR A 285 17.69 1.54 -16.51
C TYR A 285 18.18 0.33 -15.70
N GLN A 286 17.27 -0.48 -15.20
CA GLN A 286 17.59 -1.60 -14.29
C GLN A 286 17.05 -2.96 -14.74
N GLY A 287 16.27 -3.00 -15.83
CA GLY A 287 15.77 -4.25 -16.42
C GLY A 287 14.63 -4.93 -15.66
N ASN A 288 14.09 -4.28 -14.63
CA ASN A 288 13.00 -4.81 -13.83
C ASN A 288 12.18 -3.65 -13.21
N ALA A 289 10.91 -3.88 -12.95
CA ALA A 289 10.06 -2.87 -12.31
C ALA A 289 10.54 -2.50 -10.89
N VAL A 290 11.00 -3.47 -10.10
CA VAL A 290 11.40 -3.23 -8.70
C VAL A 290 12.70 -3.96 -8.38
N ILE A 291 13.69 -3.21 -7.92
CA ILE A 291 14.90 -3.74 -7.28
C ILE A 291 14.93 -3.26 -5.82
N ASN A 292 14.96 -4.21 -4.88
CA ASN A 292 15.14 -3.95 -3.45
C ASN A 292 16.63 -3.88 -3.13
N TYR A 293 17.06 -2.82 -2.52
CA TYR A 293 18.45 -2.64 -2.04
C TYR A 293 18.52 -3.07 -0.59
N THR A 294 19.14 -4.21 -0.35
CA THR A 294 19.07 -4.88 0.96
C THR A 294 20.23 -4.54 1.89
N SER A 295 21.24 -3.81 1.43
CA SER A 295 22.38 -3.34 2.24
C SER A 295 22.19 -1.88 2.70
N HIS A 296 22.91 -1.48 3.75
CA HIS A 296 23.00 -0.09 4.23
C HIS A 296 23.85 0.84 3.35
N ASP A 297 24.49 0.34 2.27
CA ASP A 297 25.31 1.14 1.35
C ASP A 297 24.53 2.32 0.77
N VAL A 298 23.22 2.14 0.58
CA VAL A 298 22.33 3.16 0.08
C VAL A 298 21.16 3.35 1.06
N PRO A 299 20.67 4.59 1.23
CA PRO A 299 19.62 4.89 2.20
C PRO A 299 18.20 4.53 1.73
N TYR A 300 18.00 4.30 0.44
CA TYR A 300 16.70 3.88 -0.10
C TYR A 300 16.51 2.37 0.05
N THR A 301 15.26 1.95 0.17
CA THR A 301 14.88 0.55 0.30
C THR A 301 14.71 -0.12 -1.06
N ARG A 302 14.26 0.63 -2.08
CA ARG A 302 14.07 0.11 -3.43
C ARG A 302 14.15 1.20 -4.48
N VAL A 303 14.40 0.77 -5.72
CA VAL A 303 14.26 1.57 -6.92
C VAL A 303 13.15 0.96 -7.78
N ILE A 304 12.22 1.82 -8.20
CA ILE A 304 11.09 1.46 -9.05
C ILE A 304 11.34 2.05 -10.44
N GLU A 305 11.40 1.22 -11.48
CA GLU A 305 11.40 1.66 -12.87
C GLU A 305 10.00 1.47 -13.46
N HIS A 306 9.25 2.56 -13.53
CA HIS A 306 7.80 2.53 -13.71
C HIS A 306 7.32 1.96 -15.04
N LYS A 307 8.08 2.11 -16.13
CA LYS A 307 7.66 1.61 -17.44
C LYS A 307 7.44 0.09 -17.48
N HIS A 308 8.20 -0.66 -16.66
CA HIS A 308 8.09 -2.13 -16.63
C HIS A 308 6.75 -2.65 -16.06
N PHE A 309 5.93 -1.79 -15.48
CA PHE A 309 4.57 -2.18 -15.10
C PHE A 309 3.64 -2.39 -16.31
N GLU A 310 3.91 -1.69 -17.42
CA GLU A 310 3.04 -1.71 -18.60
C GLU A 310 3.76 -2.10 -19.90
N SER A 311 5.11 -2.08 -19.94
CA SER A 311 5.91 -2.46 -21.10
C SER A 311 6.58 -3.81 -20.89
N PHE A 312 6.54 -4.68 -21.89
CA PHE A 312 7.02 -6.07 -21.81
C PHE A 312 7.91 -6.42 -23.01
N GLY A 313 9.03 -7.10 -22.73
CA GLY A 313 9.94 -7.55 -23.76
C GLY A 313 10.46 -6.39 -24.61
N GLN A 314 10.31 -6.47 -25.93
CA GLN A 314 10.84 -5.45 -26.85
C GLN A 314 10.19 -4.07 -26.69
N SER A 315 8.91 -4.02 -26.23
CA SER A 315 8.21 -2.73 -26.06
C SER A 315 8.79 -1.82 -24.97
N VAL A 316 9.65 -2.35 -24.10
CA VAL A 316 10.44 -1.53 -23.14
C VAL A 316 11.29 -0.50 -23.88
N TYR A 317 11.76 -0.83 -25.07
CA TYR A 317 12.68 -0.01 -25.88
C TYR A 317 11.98 0.96 -26.83
N ASP A 318 10.64 0.93 -26.92
CA ASP A 318 9.88 1.84 -27.78
C ASP A 318 9.96 3.30 -27.29
N ASN A 319 10.11 3.50 -25.97
CA ASN A 319 10.37 4.80 -25.39
C ASN A 319 11.84 4.93 -25.01
N PRO A 320 12.59 5.90 -25.60
CA PRO A 320 14.03 6.06 -25.36
C PRO A 320 14.38 6.53 -23.95
N LYS A 321 13.38 6.97 -23.16
CA LYS A 321 13.55 7.40 -21.78
C LYS A 321 12.82 6.47 -20.81
N THR A 322 13.22 6.50 -19.57
CA THR A 322 12.50 5.85 -18.48
C THR A 322 12.37 6.77 -17.27
N VAL A 323 11.49 6.41 -16.36
CA VAL A 323 11.29 7.14 -15.10
C VAL A 323 11.52 6.19 -13.95
N ILE A 324 12.38 6.57 -13.03
CA ILE A 324 12.67 5.81 -11.83
C ILE A 324 12.33 6.58 -10.57
N SER A 325 11.96 5.86 -9.51
CA SER A 325 11.75 6.42 -8.17
C SER A 325 12.56 5.63 -7.14
N GLU A 326 13.40 6.33 -6.39
CA GLU A 326 14.02 5.80 -5.18
C GLU A 326 13.06 5.96 -4.01
N GLU A 327 12.77 4.87 -3.29
CA GLU A 327 11.87 4.87 -2.14
C GLU A 327 12.67 4.88 -0.84
N TYR A 328 12.34 5.85 0.03
CA TYR A 328 12.95 6.03 1.35
C TYR A 328 11.90 5.81 2.43
N SER A 329 12.13 4.84 3.32
CA SER A 329 11.30 4.64 4.50
C SER A 329 11.74 5.54 5.63
N THR A 330 10.79 6.18 6.30
CA THR A 330 11.07 7.09 7.43
C THR A 330 9.94 7.07 8.45
N GLU A 331 10.20 7.64 9.61
CA GLU A 331 9.17 7.88 10.62
C GLU A 331 8.20 8.95 10.13
N PHE A 332 6.94 8.74 10.42
CA PHE A 332 5.89 9.70 10.11
C PHE A 332 6.05 10.96 10.97
N GLN A 333 5.96 12.11 10.33
CA GLN A 333 5.85 13.41 10.99
C GLN A 333 4.56 14.11 10.56
N PRO A 334 3.97 14.97 11.41
CA PRO A 334 2.81 15.77 11.03
C PRO A 334 3.02 16.51 9.70
N GLY A 335 2.07 16.38 8.79
CA GLY A 335 2.16 16.92 7.42
C GLY A 335 2.67 15.94 6.36
N MET A 336 3.18 14.77 6.75
CA MET A 336 3.48 13.66 5.84
C MET A 336 2.24 12.81 5.58
N GLU A 337 2.29 11.97 4.55
CA GLU A 337 1.25 10.98 4.30
C GLU A 337 1.50 9.72 5.14
N PRO A 338 0.50 9.21 5.87
CA PRO A 338 0.61 7.94 6.60
C PRO A 338 0.49 6.77 5.64
N TYR A 339 1.45 5.81 5.71
CA TYR A 339 1.46 4.65 4.83
C TYR A 339 1.16 3.34 5.55
N TYR A 340 1.89 3.07 6.63
CA TYR A 340 1.82 1.78 7.33
C TYR A 340 1.54 2.01 8.82
N PRO A 341 0.48 1.39 9.38
CA PRO A 341 0.22 1.47 10.82
C PRO A 341 1.30 0.73 11.60
N VAL A 342 1.69 1.29 12.73
CA VAL A 342 2.58 0.62 13.69
C VAL A 342 1.73 -0.27 14.59
N ASN A 343 1.73 -1.58 14.31
CA ASN A 343 0.88 -2.56 14.99
C ASN A 343 1.56 -3.12 16.26
N ASP A 344 1.90 -2.26 17.20
CA ASP A 344 2.31 -2.65 18.54
C ASP A 344 1.13 -2.63 19.53
N ASP A 345 1.33 -3.13 20.75
CA ASP A 345 0.25 -3.26 21.76
C ASP A 345 -0.36 -1.90 22.14
N ARG A 346 0.48 -0.86 22.25
CA ARG A 346 0.02 0.51 22.52
C ARG A 346 -0.92 1.01 21.43
N ASN A 347 -0.47 0.96 20.20
CA ASN A 347 -1.22 1.47 19.05
C ASN A 347 -2.48 0.64 18.78
N ASN A 348 -2.41 -0.67 18.92
CA ASN A 348 -3.57 -1.54 18.78
C ASN A 348 -4.63 -1.24 19.83
N SER A 349 -4.24 -1.09 21.11
CA SER A 349 -5.17 -0.70 22.18
C SER A 349 -5.78 0.68 21.97
N LEU A 350 -4.98 1.65 21.49
CA LEU A 350 -5.47 2.99 21.18
C LEU A 350 -6.44 2.98 20.00
N ALA A 351 -6.12 2.22 18.96
CA ALA A 351 -7.00 2.05 17.78
C ALA A 351 -8.36 1.43 18.17
N ASP A 352 -8.38 0.45 19.08
CA ASP A 352 -9.61 -0.15 19.58
C ASP A 352 -10.49 0.88 20.32
N GLN A 353 -9.89 1.78 21.10
CA GLN A 353 -10.60 2.86 21.75
C GLN A 353 -11.21 3.83 20.72
N TYR A 354 -10.48 4.19 19.64
CA TYR A 354 -11.04 5.01 18.57
C TYR A 354 -12.14 4.29 17.80
N ARG A 355 -12.03 2.99 17.56
CA ARG A 355 -13.12 2.18 16.96
C ARG A 355 -14.40 2.19 17.81
N ALA A 356 -14.25 2.14 19.13
CA ALA A 356 -15.39 2.26 20.04
C ALA A 356 -16.07 3.63 19.92
N LEU A 357 -15.31 4.71 19.77
CA LEU A 357 -15.84 6.05 19.50
C LEU A 357 -16.52 6.12 18.12
N ALA A 358 -15.93 5.53 17.11
CA ALA A 358 -16.47 5.50 15.76
C ALA A 358 -17.80 4.74 15.69
N ALA A 359 -17.97 3.68 16.47
CA ALA A 359 -19.21 2.92 16.56
C ALA A 359 -20.38 3.73 17.17
N ALA A 360 -20.06 4.82 17.89
CA ALA A 360 -21.07 5.73 18.46
C ALA A 360 -21.49 6.88 17.51
N GLU A 361 -20.90 6.97 16.30
CA GLU A 361 -21.23 7.97 15.27
C GLU A 361 -22.25 7.36 14.25
N PRO A 362 -23.56 7.52 14.46
CA PRO A 362 -24.58 6.72 13.74
C PRO A 362 -24.66 7.03 12.23
N ASN A 363 -24.21 8.23 11.81
CA ASN A 363 -24.28 8.67 10.43
C ASN A 363 -22.89 8.72 9.74
N VAL A 364 -21.89 8.06 10.33
CA VAL A 364 -20.53 8.03 9.80
C VAL A 364 -20.08 6.59 9.57
N HIS A 365 -19.71 6.29 8.34
CA HIS A 365 -19.05 5.04 7.98
C HIS A 365 -17.54 5.27 7.94
N PHE A 366 -16.80 4.61 8.81
CA PHE A 366 -15.34 4.61 8.78
C PHE A 366 -14.86 3.42 7.96
N GLY A 367 -13.99 3.67 6.97
CA GLY A 367 -13.50 2.59 6.13
C GLY A 367 -12.19 2.91 5.40
N GLY A 368 -11.48 1.87 5.01
CA GLY A 368 -10.16 1.96 4.41
C GLY A 368 -9.02 1.94 5.42
N ARG A 369 -7.80 1.89 4.92
CA ARG A 369 -6.59 1.64 5.71
C ARG A 369 -6.40 2.61 6.88
N LEU A 370 -6.63 3.91 6.65
CA LEU A 370 -6.38 4.94 7.65
C LEU A 370 -7.49 4.98 8.71
N ALA A 371 -8.75 4.93 8.27
CA ALA A 371 -9.90 5.00 9.18
C ALA A 371 -10.09 3.72 10.00
N GLU A 372 -9.64 2.57 9.53
CA GLU A 372 -9.68 1.32 10.27
C GLU A 372 -8.37 1.02 11.02
N TYR A 373 -7.33 1.83 10.80
CA TYR A 373 -5.96 1.59 11.32
C TYR A 373 -5.50 0.16 11.08
N LYS A 374 -5.59 -0.28 9.81
CA LYS A 374 -5.22 -1.64 9.39
C LYS A 374 -4.42 -1.63 8.10
N TYR A 375 -3.47 -2.55 8.01
CA TYR A 375 -2.83 -2.82 6.73
C TYR A 375 -3.76 -3.68 5.87
N TYR A 376 -4.11 -3.15 4.70
CA TYR A 376 -4.89 -3.84 3.68
C TYR A 376 -4.16 -3.79 2.35
N ASP A 377 -4.14 -4.89 1.63
CA ASP A 377 -3.84 -4.91 0.20
C ASP A 377 -5.02 -4.33 -0.59
N MET A 378 -4.78 -3.94 -1.83
CA MET A 378 -5.78 -3.23 -2.64
C MET A 378 -7.08 -4.03 -2.82
N ASP A 379 -6.97 -5.34 -2.98
CA ASP A 379 -8.12 -6.24 -3.10
C ASP A 379 -9.00 -6.21 -1.84
N LYS A 380 -8.37 -6.22 -0.66
CA LYS A 380 -9.09 -6.16 0.62
C LYS A 380 -9.74 -4.80 0.86
N VAL A 381 -9.12 -3.73 0.40
CA VAL A 381 -9.73 -2.39 0.41
C VAL A 381 -11.01 -2.37 -0.43
N ILE A 382 -10.95 -2.90 -1.65
CA ILE A 382 -12.11 -2.99 -2.56
C ILE A 382 -13.17 -3.93 -1.97
N GLU A 383 -12.79 -5.14 -1.54
CA GLU A 383 -13.69 -6.11 -0.93
C GLU A 383 -14.45 -5.51 0.27
N ARG A 384 -13.74 -4.77 1.13
CA ARG A 384 -14.33 -4.09 2.27
C ARG A 384 -15.37 -3.04 1.87
N ALA A 385 -15.05 -2.24 0.84
CA ALA A 385 -15.98 -1.25 0.29
C ALA A 385 -17.18 -1.90 -0.41
N LEU A 386 -16.97 -3.02 -1.12
CA LEU A 386 -18.06 -3.79 -1.75
C LEU A 386 -19.05 -4.38 -0.75
N ASN A 387 -18.60 -4.72 0.45
CA ASN A 387 -19.41 -5.35 1.49
C ASN A 387 -19.97 -4.35 2.53
N MET A 388 -19.65 -3.06 2.42
CA MET A 388 -20.18 -2.06 3.35
C MET A 388 -21.65 -1.77 3.04
N GLU A 389 -22.48 -1.57 4.05
CA GLU A 389 -23.88 -1.20 3.91
C GLU A 389 -24.03 0.21 3.28
N ILE A 390 -25.05 0.38 2.40
CA ILE A 390 -25.36 1.63 1.68
C ILE A 390 -26.69 2.23 2.21
#